data_1df3f03a67004ccfdbb56e0af365980c
#
_entry.id   1df3f03a67004ccfdbb56e0af365980c
#
_cell.length_a   1.000
_cell.length_b   1.000
_cell.length_c   1.000
_cell.angle_alpha   90.00
_cell.angle_beta   90.00
_cell.angle_gamma   90.00
#
_symmetry.space_group_name_H-M   'P 1'
#
loop_
_entity.id
_entity.type
_entity.pdbx_description
1 polymer ?
#
loop_
_entity_poly.entity_id
_entity_poly.type
_entity_poly.pdbx_seq_one_letter_code
_entity_poly.pdbx_strand_id
1 'polypeptide(L)'
;MKSLVGTKTRENLLKAFAGESQARNRYTIYAKTADKEGYKQIAKLFLETAENEYQHAKRFFNFLAEGLKEELPTVVEINAGYPVALGDTVENLKAAAAGEKEEWDELYPEFAEVAKEEGFPEVAAAFLKIAEVEQRHETRFIKLKENIEN
;
A
#
# COMPACT_ATOMS: atom_id res chain seq x y z
N MET A 1 14.66 17.88 2.04
CA MET A 1 13.31 18.26 2.56
C MET A 1 13.43 18.70 4.02
N LYS A 2 12.47 19.45 4.52
CA LYS A 2 12.49 19.90 5.91
C LYS A 2 12.19 18.75 6.88
N SER A 3 12.36 18.99 8.17
CA SER A 3 12.17 17.97 9.20
C SER A 3 10.73 17.49 9.30
N LEU A 4 10.56 16.18 9.50
CA LEU A 4 9.26 15.56 9.77
C LEU A 4 8.94 15.50 11.26
N VAL A 5 9.85 15.93 12.13
CA VAL A 5 9.64 15.86 13.58
C VAL A 5 8.35 16.60 13.99
N GLY A 6 7.48 15.92 14.74
CA GLY A 6 6.25 16.50 15.26
C GLY A 6 5.13 16.66 14.25
N THR A 7 5.27 16.17 13.01
CA THR A 7 4.25 16.35 11.98
C THR A 7 3.31 15.15 11.88
N LYS A 8 2.12 15.39 11.34
CA LYS A 8 1.17 14.32 10.99
C LYS A 8 1.66 13.56 9.76
N THR A 9 2.37 14.24 8.86
CA THR A 9 2.96 13.61 7.68
C THR A 9 3.88 12.47 8.07
N ARG A 10 4.66 12.64 9.13
CA ARG A 10 5.49 11.57 9.69
C ARG A 10 4.67 10.32 10.02
N GLU A 11 3.57 10.51 10.73
CA GLU A 11 2.69 9.40 11.12
C GLU A 11 2.04 8.77 9.88
N ASN A 12 1.57 9.60 8.96
CA ASN A 12 0.93 9.12 7.74
C ASN A 12 1.89 8.33 6.85
N LEU A 13 3.15 8.75 6.76
CA LEU A 13 4.18 8.02 6.03
C LEU A 13 4.43 6.64 6.65
N LEU A 14 4.45 6.57 7.98
CA LEU A 14 4.64 5.27 8.62
C LEU A 14 3.40 4.37 8.46
N LYS A 15 2.19 4.95 8.51
CA LYS A 15 0.96 4.20 8.22
C LYS A 15 0.99 3.64 6.80
N ALA A 16 1.43 4.45 5.85
CA ALA A 16 1.52 4.02 4.45
C ALA A 16 2.60 2.93 4.28
N PHE A 17 3.75 3.10 4.90
CA PHE A 17 4.82 2.09 4.88
C PHE A 17 4.30 0.76 5.45
N ALA A 18 3.64 0.79 6.60
CA ALA A 18 3.07 -0.41 7.21
C ALA A 18 2.00 -1.03 6.32
N GLY A 19 1.15 -0.21 5.70
CA GLY A 19 0.12 -0.66 4.78
C GLY A 19 0.70 -1.40 3.58
N GLU A 20 1.69 -0.82 2.94
CA GLU A 20 2.36 -1.44 1.79
C GLU A 20 3.10 -2.72 2.19
N SER A 21 3.76 -2.70 3.35
CA SER A 21 4.53 -3.84 3.82
C SER A 21 3.64 -5.05 4.11
N GLN A 22 2.50 -4.85 4.80
CA GLN A 22 1.60 -5.97 5.07
C GLN A 22 0.88 -6.42 3.78
N ALA A 23 0.57 -5.50 2.87
CA ALA A 23 -0.04 -5.85 1.59
C ALA A 23 0.91 -6.73 0.76
N ARG A 24 2.19 -6.40 0.74
CA ARG A 24 3.20 -7.22 0.08
C ARG A 24 3.16 -8.65 0.59
N ASN A 25 3.10 -8.83 1.91
CA ASN A 25 3.03 -10.15 2.50
C ASN A 25 1.69 -10.84 2.21
N ARG A 26 0.57 -10.12 2.31
CA ARG A 26 -0.75 -10.69 1.98
C ARG A 26 -0.79 -11.19 0.54
N TYR A 27 -0.30 -10.41 -0.41
CA TYR A 27 -0.31 -10.79 -1.81
C TYR A 27 0.59 -11.99 -2.10
N THR A 28 1.72 -12.09 -1.40
CA THR A 28 2.59 -13.27 -1.50
C THR A 28 1.86 -14.51 -0.98
N ILE A 29 1.10 -14.37 0.11
CA ILE A 29 0.29 -15.47 0.67
C ILE A 29 -0.84 -15.81 -0.31
N TYR A 30 -1.53 -14.81 -0.87
CA TYR A 30 -2.61 -15.02 -1.84
C TYR A 30 -2.10 -15.71 -3.12
N ALA A 31 -0.87 -15.40 -3.53
CA ALA A 31 -0.24 -16.05 -4.67
C ALA A 31 -0.12 -17.56 -4.45
N LYS A 32 0.23 -17.99 -3.24
CA LYS A 32 0.33 -19.42 -2.91
C LYS A 32 -1.02 -20.12 -3.01
N THR A 33 -2.07 -19.47 -2.53
CA THR A 33 -3.43 -20.01 -2.64
C THR A 33 -3.83 -20.16 -4.11
N ALA A 34 -3.60 -19.13 -4.92
CA ALA A 34 -3.92 -19.16 -6.34
C ALA A 34 -3.16 -20.27 -7.06
N ASP A 35 -1.87 -20.44 -6.73
CA ASP A 35 -1.04 -21.48 -7.31
C ASP A 35 -1.59 -22.88 -6.99
N LYS A 36 -1.95 -23.11 -5.74
CA LYS A 36 -2.53 -24.40 -5.30
C LYS A 36 -3.86 -24.70 -6.00
N GLU A 37 -4.65 -23.68 -6.28
CA GLU A 37 -5.94 -23.82 -6.94
C GLU A 37 -5.81 -23.90 -8.47
N GLY A 38 -4.59 -23.82 -8.99
CA GLY A 38 -4.34 -23.95 -10.43
C GLY A 38 -4.40 -22.64 -11.21
N TYR A 39 -4.58 -21.50 -10.54
CA TYR A 39 -4.61 -20.18 -11.18
C TYR A 39 -3.19 -19.61 -11.28
N LYS A 40 -2.37 -20.20 -12.14
CA LYS A 40 -0.95 -19.85 -12.26
C LYS A 40 -0.71 -18.40 -12.67
N GLN A 41 -1.53 -17.89 -13.58
CA GLN A 41 -1.43 -16.50 -14.05
C GLN A 41 -1.77 -15.52 -12.94
N ILE A 42 -2.81 -15.82 -12.16
CA ILE A 42 -3.22 -14.97 -11.05
C ILE A 42 -2.14 -14.97 -9.96
N ALA A 43 -1.55 -16.13 -9.67
CA ALA A 43 -0.44 -16.24 -8.72
C ALA A 43 0.71 -15.33 -9.13
N LYS A 44 1.07 -15.33 -10.41
CA LYS A 44 2.13 -14.48 -10.94
C LYS A 44 1.79 -13.00 -10.78
N LEU A 45 0.53 -12.62 -11.06
CA LEU A 45 0.10 -11.22 -10.93
C LEU A 45 0.11 -10.75 -9.48
N PHE A 46 -0.26 -11.60 -8.52
CA PHE A 46 -0.12 -11.29 -7.11
C PHE A 46 1.33 -11.04 -6.73
N LEU A 47 2.26 -11.87 -7.22
CA LEU A 47 3.68 -11.67 -6.92
C LEU A 47 4.24 -10.38 -7.54
N GLU A 48 3.81 -10.05 -8.74
CA GLU A 48 4.20 -8.78 -9.38
C GLU A 48 3.67 -7.59 -8.61
N THR A 49 2.42 -7.68 -8.13
CA THR A 49 1.82 -6.61 -7.32
C THR A 49 2.53 -6.50 -5.98
N ALA A 50 2.90 -7.63 -5.36
CA ALA A 50 3.68 -7.63 -4.12
C ALA A 50 4.99 -6.88 -4.29
N GLU A 51 5.67 -7.04 -5.43
CA GLU A 51 6.90 -6.31 -5.72
C GLU A 51 6.65 -4.81 -5.87
N ASN A 52 5.54 -4.41 -6.49
CA ASN A 52 5.12 -3.01 -6.56
C ASN A 52 4.92 -2.44 -5.15
N GLU A 53 4.27 -3.19 -4.26
CA GLU A 53 4.03 -2.76 -2.88
C GLU A 53 5.35 -2.57 -2.13
N TYR A 54 6.34 -3.42 -2.38
CA TYR A 54 7.68 -3.25 -1.80
C TYR A 54 8.31 -1.93 -2.26
N GLN A 55 8.22 -1.59 -3.54
CA GLN A 55 8.79 -0.35 -4.05
C GLN A 55 8.10 0.87 -3.45
N HIS A 56 6.79 0.82 -3.27
CA HIS A 56 6.05 1.89 -2.60
C HIS A 56 6.47 2.01 -1.12
N ALA A 57 6.57 0.88 -0.42
CA ALA A 57 7.02 0.85 0.97
C ALA A 57 8.40 1.50 1.10
N LYS A 58 9.32 1.13 0.22
CA LYS A 58 10.68 1.67 0.19
C LYS A 58 10.67 3.19 0.01
N ARG A 59 9.83 3.69 -0.88
CA ARG A 59 9.73 5.13 -1.11
C ARG A 59 9.27 5.88 0.14
N PHE A 60 8.22 5.39 0.80
CA PHE A 60 7.73 5.99 2.04
C PHE A 60 8.77 5.93 3.15
N PHE A 61 9.47 4.80 3.26
CA PHE A 61 10.51 4.64 4.27
C PHE A 61 11.68 5.59 4.03
N ASN A 62 12.05 5.81 2.77
CA ASN A 62 13.12 6.73 2.43
C ASN A 62 12.77 8.18 2.79
N PHE A 63 11.51 8.59 2.63
CA PHE A 63 11.05 9.90 3.08
C PHE A 63 11.18 10.02 4.61
N LEU A 64 10.80 8.97 5.34
CA LEU A 64 10.93 8.96 6.79
C LEU A 64 12.39 9.09 7.22
N ALA A 65 13.27 8.31 6.61
CA ALA A 65 14.69 8.33 6.92
C ALA A 65 15.31 9.70 6.65
N GLU A 66 14.94 10.34 5.55
CA GLU A 66 15.43 11.67 5.21
C GLU A 66 14.89 12.73 6.15
N GLY A 67 13.58 12.73 6.39
CA GLY A 67 12.93 13.74 7.22
C GLY A 67 13.20 13.61 8.71
N LEU A 68 13.69 12.45 9.17
CA LEU A 68 14.02 12.19 10.56
C LEU A 68 15.52 11.96 10.79
N LYS A 69 16.34 12.29 9.83
CA LYS A 69 17.78 11.96 9.85
C LYS A 69 18.53 12.41 11.10
N GLU A 70 18.13 13.54 11.68
CA GLU A 70 18.78 14.07 12.88
C GLU A 70 18.43 13.28 14.16
N GLU A 71 17.41 12.43 14.09
CA GLU A 71 16.92 11.66 15.23
C GLU A 71 17.12 10.15 15.09
N LEU A 72 17.68 9.69 13.98
CA LEU A 72 17.84 8.25 13.75
C LEU A 72 18.94 7.67 14.66
N PRO A 73 18.72 6.45 15.23
CA PRO A 73 17.50 5.66 15.14
C PRO A 73 16.40 6.18 16.07
N THR A 74 15.15 6.09 15.63
CA THR A 74 14.01 6.56 16.42
C THR A 74 12.80 5.65 16.23
N VAL A 75 11.78 5.81 17.07
CA VAL A 75 10.51 5.08 16.98
C VAL A 75 9.40 6.10 16.77
N VAL A 76 8.55 5.82 15.80
CA VAL A 76 7.36 6.63 15.53
C VAL A 76 6.15 5.76 15.86
N GLU A 77 5.31 6.24 16.76
CA GLU A 77 4.09 5.51 17.13
C GLU A 77 2.93 5.91 16.23
N ILE A 78 2.15 4.93 15.82
CA ILE A 78 0.94 5.16 15.01
C ILE A 78 -0.21 4.36 15.58
N ASN A 79 -1.43 4.87 15.33
CA ASN A 79 -2.66 4.14 15.60
C ASN A 79 -3.30 3.84 14.26
N ALA A 80 -3.23 2.59 13.81
CA ALA A 80 -3.73 2.18 12.50
C ALA A 80 -4.18 0.72 12.52
N GLY A 81 -5.19 0.42 11.70
CA GLY A 81 -5.68 -0.96 11.51
C GLY A 81 -5.40 -1.41 10.08
N TYR A 82 -5.20 -2.71 9.91
CA TYR A 82 -4.96 -3.31 8.61
C TYR A 82 -5.82 -4.55 8.43
N PRO A 83 -6.20 -4.88 7.19
CA PRO A 83 -7.14 -5.98 6.95
C PRO A 83 -6.51 -7.35 7.21
N VAL A 84 -7.33 -8.26 7.74
CA VAL A 84 -6.99 -9.67 7.87
C VAL A 84 -8.06 -10.45 7.10
N ALA A 85 -7.65 -11.05 5.99
CA ALA A 85 -8.56 -11.84 5.15
C ALA A 85 -7.77 -12.93 4.44
N LEU A 86 -8.31 -14.14 4.44
CA LEU A 86 -7.72 -15.28 3.74
C LEU A 86 -8.83 -16.29 3.42
N GLY A 87 -8.94 -16.62 2.16
CA GLY A 87 -9.93 -17.58 1.67
C GLY A 87 -9.45 -18.22 0.39
N ASP A 88 -10.38 -18.54 -0.50
CA ASP A 88 -10.02 -19.02 -1.83
C ASP A 88 -9.56 -17.86 -2.73
N THR A 89 -9.17 -18.15 -3.95
CA THR A 89 -8.63 -17.11 -4.85
C THR A 89 -9.64 -16.00 -5.11
N VAL A 90 -10.92 -16.32 -5.29
CA VAL A 90 -11.96 -15.30 -5.53
C VAL A 90 -12.10 -14.38 -4.31
N GLU A 91 -12.15 -14.96 -3.11
CA GLU A 91 -12.25 -14.20 -1.88
C GLU A 91 -11.02 -13.33 -1.66
N ASN A 92 -9.82 -13.85 -1.96
CA ASN A 92 -8.57 -13.12 -1.83
C ASN A 92 -8.49 -11.95 -2.82
N LEU A 93 -8.96 -12.13 -4.06
CA LEU A 93 -9.01 -11.06 -5.05
C LEU A 93 -9.97 -9.96 -4.61
N LYS A 94 -11.11 -10.34 -4.03
CA LYS A 94 -12.08 -9.38 -3.51
C LYS A 94 -11.48 -8.56 -2.36
N ALA A 95 -10.81 -9.22 -1.44
CA ALA A 95 -10.15 -8.54 -0.31
C ALA A 95 -9.04 -7.61 -0.79
N ALA A 96 -8.24 -8.06 -1.76
CA ALA A 96 -7.17 -7.26 -2.33
C ALA A 96 -7.72 -5.99 -2.99
N ALA A 97 -8.78 -6.13 -3.79
CA ALA A 97 -9.42 -5.00 -4.46
C ALA A 97 -9.96 -3.98 -3.44
N ALA A 98 -10.59 -4.45 -2.36
CA ALA A 98 -11.14 -3.58 -1.32
C ALA A 98 -10.04 -2.77 -0.62
N GLY A 99 -8.90 -3.41 -0.33
CA GLY A 99 -7.76 -2.74 0.28
C GLY A 99 -7.17 -1.65 -0.62
N GLU A 100 -7.01 -1.96 -1.89
CA GLU A 100 -6.50 -0.98 -2.87
C GLU A 100 -7.43 0.22 -2.98
N LYS A 101 -8.75 -0.02 -3.01
CA LYS A 101 -9.75 1.05 -3.11
C LYS A 101 -9.67 1.97 -1.89
N GLU A 102 -9.56 1.44 -0.69
CA GLU A 102 -9.44 2.25 0.51
C GLU A 102 -8.23 3.17 0.43
N GLU A 103 -7.10 2.68 -0.08
CA GLU A 103 -5.89 3.47 -0.20
C GLU A 103 -5.99 4.59 -1.23
N TRP A 104 -6.44 4.28 -2.46
CA TRP A 104 -6.46 5.30 -3.51
C TRP A 104 -7.64 6.28 -3.39
N ASP A 105 -8.76 5.83 -2.85
CA ASP A 105 -9.99 6.63 -2.76
C ASP A 105 -10.06 7.48 -1.49
N GLU A 106 -9.52 6.98 -0.39
CA GLU A 106 -9.63 7.63 0.91
C GLU A 106 -8.29 8.01 1.53
N LEU A 107 -7.44 7.04 1.82
CA LEU A 107 -6.25 7.26 2.63
C LEU A 107 -5.19 8.14 1.97
N TYR A 108 -4.74 7.78 0.79
CA TYR A 108 -3.63 8.50 0.16
C TYR A 108 -4.00 9.92 -0.30
N PRO A 109 -5.21 10.18 -0.81
CA PRO A 109 -5.61 11.57 -1.08
C PRO A 109 -5.62 12.42 0.19
N GLU A 110 -6.10 11.88 1.31
CA GLU A 110 -6.09 12.58 2.59
C GLU A 110 -4.67 12.81 3.10
N PHE A 111 -3.81 11.80 3.03
CA PHE A 111 -2.40 11.93 3.41
C PHE A 111 -1.68 12.97 2.55
N ALA A 112 -2.01 13.03 1.26
CA ALA A 112 -1.44 14.02 0.35
C ALA A 112 -1.84 15.43 0.76
N GLU A 113 -3.12 15.63 1.13
CA GLU A 113 -3.61 16.94 1.56
C GLU A 113 -2.89 17.39 2.83
N VAL A 114 -2.75 16.51 3.81
CA VAL A 114 -2.03 16.82 5.06
C VAL A 114 -0.55 17.17 4.76
N ALA A 115 0.09 16.38 3.90
CA ALA A 115 1.49 16.64 3.52
C ALA A 115 1.64 18.00 2.86
N LYS A 116 0.71 18.37 1.98
CA LYS A 116 0.70 19.68 1.32
C LYS A 116 0.55 20.81 2.34
N GLU A 117 -0.41 20.67 3.26
CA GLU A 117 -0.64 21.67 4.30
C GLU A 117 0.56 21.84 5.21
N GLU A 118 1.26 20.76 5.53
CA GLU A 118 2.45 20.81 6.39
C GLU A 118 3.72 21.21 5.64
N GLY A 119 3.63 21.42 4.32
CA GLY A 119 4.75 21.92 3.55
C GLY A 119 5.69 20.84 2.99
N PHE A 120 5.15 19.67 2.68
CA PHE A 120 5.89 18.56 2.08
C PHE A 120 5.34 18.24 0.68
N PRO A 121 5.56 19.12 -0.32
CA PRO A 121 4.96 18.93 -1.64
C PRO A 121 5.43 17.65 -2.35
N GLU A 122 6.68 17.23 -2.13
CA GLU A 122 7.20 16.00 -2.74
C GLU A 122 6.51 14.77 -2.19
N VAL A 123 6.25 14.75 -0.89
CA VAL A 123 5.54 13.66 -0.22
C VAL A 123 4.09 13.63 -0.72
N ALA A 124 3.44 14.79 -0.80
CA ALA A 124 2.07 14.89 -1.32
C ALA A 124 1.99 14.34 -2.73
N ALA A 125 2.92 14.72 -3.61
CA ALA A 125 2.96 14.25 -4.99
C ALA A 125 3.15 12.73 -5.06
N ALA A 126 3.99 12.17 -4.18
CA ALA A 126 4.21 10.74 -4.12
C ALA A 126 2.94 9.98 -3.71
N PHE A 127 2.21 10.46 -2.69
CA PHE A 127 0.94 9.85 -2.29
C PHE A 127 -0.06 9.82 -3.45
N LEU A 128 -0.19 10.93 -4.19
CA LEU A 128 -1.14 11.01 -5.30
C LEU A 128 -0.74 10.09 -6.46
N LYS A 129 0.55 10.01 -6.75
CA LYS A 129 1.05 9.14 -7.82
C LYS A 129 0.85 7.67 -7.48
N ILE A 130 1.13 7.28 -6.24
CA ILE A 130 0.94 5.91 -5.78
C ILE A 130 -0.56 5.58 -5.77
N ALA A 131 -1.43 6.53 -5.39
CA ALA A 131 -2.87 6.33 -5.44
C ALA A 131 -3.33 5.95 -6.85
N GLU A 132 -2.76 6.54 -7.90
CA GLU A 132 -3.08 6.17 -9.29
C GLU A 132 -2.70 4.70 -9.58
N VAL A 133 -1.57 4.25 -9.05
CA VAL A 133 -1.13 2.85 -9.20
C VAL A 133 -2.08 1.93 -8.47
N GLU A 134 -2.49 2.29 -7.24
CA GLU A 134 -3.42 1.50 -6.43
C GLU A 134 -4.77 1.36 -7.14
N GLN A 135 -5.24 2.41 -7.82
CA GLN A 135 -6.47 2.35 -8.60
C GLN A 135 -6.37 1.33 -9.73
N ARG A 136 -5.23 1.27 -10.41
CA ARG A 136 -4.99 0.27 -11.46
C ARG A 136 -4.92 -1.14 -10.89
N HIS A 137 -4.35 -1.31 -9.69
CA HIS A 137 -4.32 -2.60 -9.00
C HIS A 137 -5.74 -3.07 -8.69
N GLU A 138 -6.58 -2.19 -8.16
CA GLU A 138 -7.98 -2.53 -7.86
C GLU A 138 -8.70 -3.01 -9.11
N THR A 139 -8.61 -2.25 -10.20
CA THR A 139 -9.26 -2.59 -11.46
C THR A 139 -8.84 -3.97 -11.96
N ARG A 140 -7.54 -4.26 -11.86
CA ARG A 140 -7.00 -5.56 -12.28
C ARG A 140 -7.53 -6.69 -11.42
N PHE A 141 -7.55 -6.52 -10.10
CA PHE A 141 -8.06 -7.56 -9.19
C PHE A 141 -9.54 -7.84 -9.43
N ILE A 142 -10.34 -6.80 -9.63
CA ILE A 142 -11.77 -6.94 -9.94
C ILE A 142 -11.96 -7.73 -11.24
N LYS A 143 -11.21 -7.40 -12.28
CA LYS A 143 -11.30 -8.07 -13.57
C LYS A 143 -10.91 -9.54 -13.48
N LEU A 144 -9.85 -9.85 -12.75
CA LEU A 144 -9.43 -11.24 -12.54
C LEU A 144 -10.50 -12.03 -11.80
N LYS A 145 -11.13 -11.43 -10.79
CA LYS A 145 -12.22 -12.04 -10.04
C LYS A 145 -13.40 -12.34 -10.95
N GLU A 146 -13.81 -11.37 -11.76
CA GLU A 146 -14.91 -11.55 -12.71
C GLU A 146 -14.62 -12.66 -13.72
N ASN A 147 -13.40 -12.78 -14.19
CA ASN A 147 -12.98 -13.82 -15.13
C ASN A 147 -13.14 -15.22 -14.54
N ILE A 148 -12.89 -15.39 -13.24
CA ILE A 148 -13.09 -16.68 -12.56
C ILE A 148 -14.59 -16.98 -12.41
N GLU A 149 -15.37 -15.98 -12.04
CA GLU A 149 -16.80 -16.12 -11.77
C GLU A 149 -17.63 -16.38 -13.03
N ASN A 150 -17.11 -16.04 -14.18
CA ASN A 150 -17.75 -16.25 -15.46
C ASN A 150 -17.15 -17.49 -16.16
#